data_732bbee774d6f475ac4d5efd34011a38
#
_entry.id   732bbee774d6f475ac4d5efd34011a38
#
_cell.length_a   1.000
_cell.length_b   1.000
_cell.length_c   1.000
_cell.angle_alpha   90.00
_cell.angle_beta   90.00
_cell.angle_gamma   90.00
#
_symmetry.space_group_name_H-M   'P 1'
#
loop_
_entity.id
_entity.type
_entity.pdbx_description
1 polymer ?
#
loop_
_entity_poly.entity_id
_entity_poly.type
_entity_poly.pdbx_seq_one_letter_code
_entity_poly.pdbx_strand_id
1 'polypeptide(L)'
;ASEAYDTSKTVIKDFIGAKSEKEIIYTRNTSESLNLVARSYGETHLKEGDRILIPVSEHHSNLVPWQRAAKKTGAVLEYMYVNKETGRLPEGELKKIDDPRVKILAFAQVSNVLGLSIDARALIRRAHKHGAVVVLDGAQSAPHKKVDVQELGCDFFAFSGHKMCSMGGIGVLYGREELLKDMEPFLLGGDMIENVYEQ
;
A
#
# COMPACT_ATOMS: atom_id res chain seq x y z
N ALA A 1 7.51 -10.38 -26.66
CA ALA A 1 7.38 -9.35 -25.62
C ALA A 1 6.20 -9.67 -24.68
N SER A 2 5.00 -9.94 -25.21
CA SER A 2 3.79 -10.24 -24.41
C SER A 2 3.97 -11.46 -23.50
N GLU A 3 4.45 -12.59 -24.05
CA GLU A 3 4.70 -13.80 -23.29
C GLU A 3 5.67 -13.60 -22.11
N ALA A 4 6.76 -12.86 -22.31
CA ALA A 4 7.70 -12.55 -21.24
C ALA A 4 7.07 -11.67 -20.15
N TYR A 5 6.20 -10.73 -20.55
CA TYR A 5 5.47 -9.88 -19.61
C TYR A 5 4.50 -10.71 -18.76
N ASP A 6 3.71 -11.59 -19.39
CA ASP A 6 2.75 -12.44 -18.69
C ASP A 6 3.45 -13.43 -17.76
N THR A 7 4.52 -14.08 -18.25
CA THR A 7 5.38 -14.96 -17.43
C THR A 7 5.94 -14.21 -16.21
N SER A 8 6.37 -12.96 -16.37
CA SER A 8 6.92 -12.17 -15.27
C SER A 8 5.87 -11.88 -14.18
N LYS A 9 4.61 -11.66 -14.55
CA LYS A 9 3.52 -11.51 -13.57
C LYS A 9 3.29 -12.78 -12.76
N THR A 10 3.34 -13.94 -13.41
CA THR A 10 3.24 -15.24 -12.72
C THR A 10 4.37 -15.41 -11.71
N VAL A 11 5.61 -15.10 -12.09
CA VAL A 11 6.76 -15.16 -11.17
C VAL A 11 6.57 -14.25 -9.96
N ILE A 12 6.15 -13.01 -10.17
CA ILE A 12 5.91 -12.07 -9.07
C ILE A 12 4.75 -12.53 -8.19
N LYS A 13 3.65 -12.97 -8.78
CA LYS A 13 2.50 -13.53 -8.06
C LYS A 13 2.94 -14.66 -7.12
N ASP A 14 3.71 -15.62 -7.63
CA ASP A 14 4.19 -16.76 -6.84
C ASP A 14 5.20 -16.32 -5.77
N PHE A 15 6.05 -15.34 -6.08
CA PHE A 15 7.06 -14.81 -5.16
C PHE A 15 6.44 -14.18 -3.90
N ILE A 16 5.32 -13.45 -4.05
CA ILE A 16 4.65 -12.78 -2.92
C ILE A 16 3.42 -13.53 -2.41
N GLY A 17 3.10 -14.70 -2.97
CA GLY A 17 1.93 -15.48 -2.59
C GLY A 17 0.59 -14.84 -2.98
N ALA A 18 0.54 -14.05 -4.05
CA ALA A 18 -0.71 -13.48 -4.54
C ALA A 18 -1.60 -14.55 -5.20
N LYS A 19 -2.90 -14.34 -5.22
CA LYS A 19 -3.89 -15.29 -5.73
C LYS A 19 -3.94 -15.33 -7.25
N SER A 20 -3.75 -14.18 -7.89
CA SER A 20 -3.93 -14.01 -9.33
C SER A 20 -2.93 -12.99 -9.90
N GLU A 21 -2.54 -13.15 -11.16
CA GLU A 21 -1.77 -12.16 -11.92
C GLU A 21 -2.50 -10.82 -12.07
N LYS A 22 -3.84 -10.83 -11.97
CA LYS A 22 -4.66 -9.62 -11.99
C LYS A 22 -4.43 -8.71 -10.78
N GLU A 23 -3.88 -9.27 -9.70
CA GLU A 23 -3.52 -8.54 -8.48
C GLU A 23 -2.14 -7.87 -8.59
N ILE A 24 -1.41 -8.09 -9.70
CA ILE A 24 -0.07 -7.56 -9.92
C ILE A 24 -0.09 -6.41 -10.92
N ILE A 25 0.32 -5.23 -10.46
CA ILE A 25 0.46 -4.03 -11.27
C ILE A 25 1.92 -3.61 -11.28
N TYR A 26 2.49 -3.44 -12.47
CA TYR A 26 3.82 -2.86 -12.62
C TYR A 26 3.77 -1.35 -12.52
N THR A 27 4.73 -0.81 -11.79
CA THR A 27 5.00 0.61 -11.62
C THR A 27 6.49 0.87 -11.82
N ARG A 28 6.92 2.12 -11.68
CA ARG A 28 8.35 2.46 -11.75
C ARG A 28 9.10 2.18 -10.44
N ASN A 29 8.41 2.19 -9.31
CA ASN A 29 8.96 1.96 -7.97
C ASN A 29 7.86 1.97 -6.91
N THR A 30 8.22 1.67 -5.64
CA THR A 30 7.31 1.74 -4.48
C THR A 30 6.64 3.10 -4.34
N SER A 31 7.35 4.20 -4.60
CA SER A 31 6.76 5.56 -4.47
C SER A 31 5.61 5.77 -5.46
N GLU A 32 5.74 5.30 -6.71
CA GLU A 32 4.64 5.37 -7.66
C GLU A 32 3.50 4.45 -7.26
N SER A 33 3.78 3.23 -6.78
CA SER A 33 2.76 2.31 -6.27
C SER A 33 1.92 2.94 -5.16
N LEU A 34 2.58 3.57 -4.17
CA LEU A 34 1.90 4.22 -3.04
C LEU A 34 1.12 5.48 -3.49
N ASN A 35 1.65 6.25 -4.45
CA ASN A 35 0.91 7.35 -5.06
C ASN A 35 -0.32 6.86 -5.83
N LEU A 36 -0.20 5.73 -6.55
CA LEU A 36 -1.31 5.13 -7.26
C LEU A 36 -2.44 4.78 -6.29
N VAL A 37 -2.13 4.07 -5.19
CA VAL A 37 -3.14 3.74 -4.17
C VAL A 37 -3.73 5.00 -3.54
N ALA A 38 -2.90 5.96 -3.13
CA ALA A 38 -3.40 7.18 -2.49
C ALA A 38 -4.31 8.01 -3.41
N ARG A 39 -4.03 8.04 -4.73
CA ARG A 39 -4.82 8.80 -5.69
C ARG A 39 -6.04 8.04 -6.19
N SER A 40 -5.83 6.81 -6.67
CA SER A 40 -6.88 6.05 -7.34
C SER A 40 -7.86 5.38 -6.38
N TYR A 41 -7.40 5.05 -5.16
CA TYR A 41 -8.23 4.51 -4.10
C TYR A 41 -8.54 5.57 -3.03
N GLY A 42 -7.50 6.19 -2.44
CA GLY A 42 -7.68 7.11 -1.32
C GLY A 42 -8.52 8.33 -1.66
N GLU A 43 -8.21 9.03 -2.77
CA GLU A 43 -8.93 10.25 -3.15
C GLU A 43 -10.39 9.99 -3.57
N THR A 44 -10.75 8.74 -3.91
CA THR A 44 -12.11 8.36 -4.35
C THR A 44 -12.98 7.78 -3.22
N HIS A 45 -12.36 7.15 -2.22
CA HIS A 45 -13.08 6.47 -1.13
C HIS A 45 -13.11 7.25 0.19
N LEU A 46 -12.15 8.17 0.37
CA LEU A 46 -12.10 9.01 1.57
C LEU A 46 -13.03 10.21 1.44
N LYS A 47 -13.62 10.60 2.55
CA LYS A 47 -14.47 11.78 2.69
C LYS A 47 -14.11 12.59 3.93
N GLU A 48 -14.69 13.77 4.06
CA GLU A 48 -14.53 14.63 5.23
C GLU A 48 -14.83 13.88 6.53
N GLY A 49 -13.92 13.99 7.49
CA GLY A 49 -14.02 13.34 8.79
C GLY A 49 -13.45 11.92 8.86
N ASP A 50 -13.19 11.26 7.72
CA ASP A 50 -12.45 10.00 7.71
C ASP A 50 -10.99 10.21 8.15
N ARG A 51 -10.34 9.15 8.62
CA ARG A 51 -8.96 9.21 9.08
C ARG A 51 -8.06 8.29 8.29
N ILE A 52 -6.87 8.81 7.97
CA ILE A 52 -5.73 8.04 7.46
C ILE A 52 -4.74 7.95 8.61
N LEU A 53 -4.39 6.75 9.02
CA LEU A 53 -3.49 6.51 10.15
C LEU A 53 -2.15 5.97 9.65
N ILE A 54 -1.05 6.63 10.05
CA ILE A 54 0.31 6.23 9.66
C ILE A 54 1.28 6.37 10.83
N PRO A 55 2.31 5.52 10.96
CA PRO A 55 3.42 5.76 11.88
C PRO A 55 4.22 7.00 11.49
N VAL A 56 4.69 7.77 12.48
CA VAL A 56 5.54 8.95 12.21
C VAL A 56 6.90 8.57 11.60
N SER A 57 7.31 7.32 11.72
CA SER A 57 8.57 6.76 11.20
C SER A 57 8.49 6.30 9.74
N GLU A 58 7.40 6.59 9.04
CA GLU A 58 7.24 6.19 7.64
C GLU A 58 8.20 6.93 6.71
N HIS A 59 8.59 6.25 5.65
CA HIS A 59 9.30 6.85 4.54
C HIS A 59 8.40 7.91 3.86
N HIS A 60 9.00 9.01 3.37
CA HIS A 60 8.26 10.08 2.70
C HIS A 60 7.34 9.58 1.56
N SER A 61 7.72 8.50 0.87
CA SER A 61 6.88 7.86 -0.16
C SER A 61 5.55 7.31 0.38
N ASN A 62 5.53 6.94 1.67
CA ASN A 62 4.32 6.47 2.36
C ASN A 62 3.72 7.52 3.32
N LEU A 63 4.11 8.77 3.17
CA LEU A 63 3.62 9.89 3.97
C LEU A 63 3.01 10.97 3.08
N VAL A 64 3.80 11.51 2.14
CA VAL A 64 3.41 12.68 1.34
C VAL A 64 2.18 12.42 0.46
N PRO A 65 2.00 11.24 -0.18
CA PRO A 65 0.77 10.94 -0.92
C PRO A 65 -0.48 11.01 -0.05
N TRP A 66 -0.39 10.56 1.20
CA TRP A 66 -1.51 10.59 2.14
C TRP A 66 -1.82 12.00 2.65
N GLN A 67 -0.81 12.86 2.81
CA GLN A 67 -1.04 14.30 3.09
C GLN A 67 -1.84 14.96 1.97
N ARG A 68 -1.52 14.63 0.71
CA ARG A 68 -2.26 15.11 -0.45
C ARG A 68 -3.70 14.58 -0.46
N ALA A 69 -3.89 13.26 -0.28
CA ALA A 69 -5.21 12.65 -0.26
C ALA A 69 -6.09 13.26 0.84
N ALA A 70 -5.57 13.41 2.05
CA ALA A 70 -6.26 14.05 3.16
C ALA A 70 -6.69 15.49 2.80
N LYS A 71 -5.78 16.29 2.25
CA LYS A 71 -6.08 17.67 1.84
C LYS A 71 -7.18 17.73 0.77
N LYS A 72 -7.19 16.78 -0.17
CA LYS A 72 -8.14 16.77 -1.29
C LYS A 72 -9.54 16.33 -0.86
N THR A 73 -9.64 15.41 0.08
CA THR A 73 -10.89 14.77 0.49
C THR A 73 -11.52 15.36 1.76
N GLY A 74 -10.77 16.19 2.50
CA GLY A 74 -11.17 16.64 3.84
C GLY A 74 -10.97 15.60 4.93
N ALA A 75 -10.37 14.45 4.61
CA ALA A 75 -9.96 13.47 5.60
C ALA A 75 -8.82 13.98 6.48
N VAL A 76 -8.67 13.40 7.67
CA VAL A 76 -7.65 13.76 8.64
C VAL A 76 -6.49 12.77 8.56
N LEU A 77 -5.28 13.27 8.30
CA LEU A 77 -4.07 12.48 8.46
C LEU A 77 -3.65 12.49 9.92
N GLU A 78 -3.64 11.33 10.55
CA GLU A 78 -3.27 11.14 11.96
C GLU A 78 -2.01 10.28 12.08
N TYR A 79 -1.14 10.65 13.03
CA TYR A 79 0.13 9.95 13.23
C TYR A 79 0.07 9.04 14.46
N MET A 80 0.70 7.86 14.33
CA MET A 80 1.09 7.02 15.46
C MET A 80 2.55 7.29 15.81
N TYR A 81 2.81 7.60 17.07
CA TYR A 81 4.15 7.95 17.54
C TYR A 81 4.87 6.73 18.12
N VAL A 82 6.09 6.51 17.63
CA VAL A 82 6.95 5.46 18.18
C VAL A 82 7.56 5.89 19.53
N ASN A 83 7.78 4.92 20.39
CA ASN A 83 8.57 5.14 21.60
C ASN A 83 10.02 5.47 21.20
N LYS A 84 10.58 6.57 21.72
CA LYS A 84 11.90 7.09 21.31
C LYS A 84 13.07 6.18 21.69
N GLU A 85 12.93 5.37 22.73
CA GLU A 85 13.97 4.46 23.20
C GLU A 85 13.95 3.13 22.44
N THR A 86 12.76 2.62 22.14
CA THR A 86 12.59 1.28 21.53
C THR A 86 12.30 1.31 20.04
N GLY A 87 11.88 2.46 19.49
CA GLY A 87 11.40 2.60 18.11
C GLY A 87 10.07 1.89 17.83
N ARG A 88 9.43 1.30 18.83
CA ARG A 88 8.20 0.52 18.69
C ARG A 88 6.96 1.38 18.92
N LEU A 89 5.85 0.98 18.30
CA LEU A 89 4.55 1.58 18.55
C LEU A 89 4.00 1.11 19.91
N PRO A 90 3.75 2.02 20.86
CA PRO A 90 3.10 1.68 22.12
C PRO A 90 1.64 1.28 21.91
N GLU A 91 1.08 0.48 22.83
CA GLU A 91 -0.31 0.05 22.77
C GLU A 91 -1.30 1.24 22.74
N GLY A 92 -0.99 2.34 23.41
CA GLY A 92 -1.80 3.56 23.36
C GLY A 92 -1.93 4.14 21.95
N GLU A 93 -0.87 4.07 21.14
CA GLU A 93 -0.88 4.48 19.74
C GLU A 93 -1.62 3.46 18.86
N LEU A 94 -1.43 2.17 19.14
CA LEU A 94 -2.13 1.09 18.42
C LEU A 94 -3.65 1.13 18.62
N LYS A 95 -4.14 1.64 19.76
CA LYS A 95 -5.58 1.84 20.02
C LYS A 95 -6.24 2.82 19.04
N LYS A 96 -5.48 3.70 18.41
CA LYS A 96 -6.03 4.61 17.37
C LYS A 96 -6.62 3.85 16.19
N ILE A 97 -6.13 2.64 15.91
CA ILE A 97 -6.64 1.76 14.84
C ILE A 97 -8.11 1.37 15.09
N ASP A 98 -8.54 1.36 16.36
CA ASP A 98 -9.89 0.94 16.74
C ASP A 98 -10.97 2.02 16.47
N ASP A 99 -10.57 3.23 16.10
CA ASP A 99 -11.51 4.30 15.72
C ASP A 99 -12.17 3.94 14.38
N PRO A 100 -13.51 3.83 14.31
CA PRO A 100 -14.23 3.46 13.08
C PRO A 100 -14.09 4.50 11.95
N ARG A 101 -13.60 5.69 12.25
CA ARG A 101 -13.29 6.72 11.25
C ARG A 101 -11.96 6.44 10.54
N VAL A 102 -11.10 5.57 11.07
CA VAL A 102 -9.90 5.13 10.36
C VAL A 102 -10.33 4.27 9.18
N LYS A 103 -10.13 4.78 7.97
CA LYS A 103 -10.45 4.11 6.71
C LYS A 103 -9.22 3.56 6.01
N ILE A 104 -8.07 4.15 6.28
CA ILE A 104 -6.79 3.70 5.75
C ILE A 104 -5.77 3.62 6.89
N LEU A 105 -5.10 2.47 6.98
CA LEU A 105 -3.90 2.27 7.78
C LEU A 105 -2.75 1.99 6.81
N ALA A 106 -1.77 2.91 6.72
CA ALA A 106 -0.62 2.74 5.85
C ALA A 106 0.67 2.67 6.69
N PHE A 107 1.47 1.61 6.51
CA PHE A 107 2.73 1.46 7.26
C PHE A 107 3.73 0.56 6.55
N ALA A 108 5.02 0.72 6.89
CA ALA A 108 6.10 -0.13 6.43
C ALA A 108 6.20 -1.39 7.29
N GLN A 109 6.30 -2.57 6.65
CA GLN A 109 6.50 -3.83 7.36
C GLN A 109 7.87 -3.88 8.05
N VAL A 110 8.88 -3.26 7.43
CA VAL A 110 10.22 -3.06 7.98
C VAL A 110 10.62 -1.60 7.76
N SER A 111 10.96 -0.90 8.83
CA SER A 111 11.39 0.49 8.76
C SER A 111 12.75 0.61 8.08
N ASN A 112 12.87 1.51 7.11
CA ASN A 112 14.15 1.83 6.45
C ASN A 112 15.12 2.61 7.36
N VAL A 113 14.62 3.26 8.40
CA VAL A 113 15.42 4.06 9.34
C VAL A 113 15.78 3.26 10.57
N LEU A 114 14.80 2.55 11.16
CA LEU A 114 14.97 1.85 12.44
C LEU A 114 15.43 0.40 12.26
N GLY A 115 15.28 -0.18 11.07
CA GLY A 115 15.53 -1.61 10.83
C GLY A 115 14.57 -2.55 11.57
N LEU A 116 13.55 -2.01 12.24
CA LEU A 116 12.59 -2.77 13.03
C LEU A 116 11.47 -3.32 12.15
N SER A 117 11.11 -4.58 12.40
CA SER A 117 9.90 -5.20 11.84
C SER A 117 8.71 -4.95 12.75
N ILE A 118 7.57 -4.65 12.13
CA ILE A 118 6.27 -4.57 12.80
C ILE A 118 5.55 -5.91 12.63
N ASP A 119 4.78 -6.35 13.62
CA ASP A 119 3.83 -7.47 13.45
C ASP A 119 2.66 -7.00 12.56
N ALA A 120 2.94 -7.02 11.24
CA ALA A 120 1.99 -6.55 10.25
C ALA A 120 0.67 -7.34 10.30
N ARG A 121 0.74 -8.67 10.51
CA ARG A 121 -0.46 -9.52 10.55
C ARG A 121 -1.41 -9.15 11.70
N ALA A 122 -0.86 -8.83 12.86
CA ALA A 122 -1.67 -8.38 14.00
C ALA A 122 -2.34 -7.03 13.73
N LEU A 123 -1.60 -6.06 13.16
CA LEU A 123 -2.13 -4.74 12.83
C LEU A 123 -3.19 -4.82 11.73
N ILE A 124 -2.96 -5.60 10.69
CA ILE A 124 -3.91 -5.81 9.58
C ILE A 124 -5.22 -6.37 10.11
N ARG A 125 -5.17 -7.45 10.91
CA ARG A 125 -6.38 -8.03 11.50
C ARG A 125 -7.14 -7.02 12.36
N ARG A 126 -6.41 -6.19 13.15
CA ARG A 126 -7.01 -5.14 13.97
C ARG A 126 -7.69 -4.08 13.12
N ALA A 127 -7.03 -3.60 12.07
CA ALA A 127 -7.57 -2.62 11.13
C ALA A 127 -8.83 -3.14 10.40
N HIS A 128 -8.77 -4.35 9.88
CA HIS A 128 -9.92 -4.97 9.20
C HIS A 128 -11.12 -5.17 10.11
N LYS A 129 -10.89 -5.48 11.38
CA LYS A 129 -11.98 -5.61 12.38
C LYS A 129 -12.79 -4.31 12.54
N HIS A 130 -12.17 -3.17 12.24
CA HIS A 130 -12.79 -1.85 12.30
C HIS A 130 -13.08 -1.25 10.91
N GLY A 131 -12.93 -2.05 9.85
CA GLY A 131 -13.29 -1.68 8.47
C GLY A 131 -12.28 -0.79 7.76
N ALA A 132 -11.04 -0.73 8.22
CA ALA A 132 -9.97 0.02 7.56
C ALA A 132 -9.26 -0.84 6.51
N VAL A 133 -8.94 -0.23 5.37
CA VAL A 133 -8.08 -0.81 4.33
C VAL A 133 -6.61 -0.62 4.72
N VAL A 134 -5.78 -1.63 4.49
CA VAL A 134 -4.37 -1.62 4.87
C VAL A 134 -3.45 -1.57 3.65
N VAL A 135 -2.61 -0.54 3.64
CA VAL A 135 -1.57 -0.32 2.63
C VAL A 135 -0.20 -0.59 3.25
N LEU A 136 0.45 -1.64 2.80
CA LEU A 136 1.72 -2.10 3.35
C LEU A 136 2.89 -1.71 2.45
N ASP A 137 3.80 -0.88 2.95
CA ASP A 137 5.08 -0.62 2.28
C ASP A 137 6.03 -1.80 2.54
N GLY A 138 6.28 -2.54 1.47
CA GLY A 138 7.16 -3.71 1.43
C GLY A 138 8.56 -3.43 0.91
N ALA A 139 8.93 -2.16 0.71
CA ALA A 139 10.21 -1.81 0.09
C ALA A 139 11.44 -2.40 0.80
N GLN A 140 11.37 -2.56 2.12
CA GLN A 140 12.44 -3.19 2.90
C GLN A 140 12.15 -4.65 3.26
N SER A 141 10.90 -5.08 3.26
CA SER A 141 10.57 -6.47 3.61
C SER A 141 10.69 -7.43 2.45
N ALA A 142 10.24 -7.04 1.25
CA ALA A 142 10.29 -7.90 0.07
C ALA A 142 11.70 -8.46 -0.25
N PRO A 143 12.79 -7.65 -0.17
CA PRO A 143 14.13 -8.16 -0.41
C PRO A 143 14.74 -9.01 0.73
N HIS A 144 14.21 -8.89 1.97
CA HIS A 144 14.87 -9.46 3.15
C HIS A 144 14.07 -10.54 3.88
N LYS A 145 12.80 -10.71 3.54
CA LYS A 145 11.91 -11.66 4.21
C LYS A 145 11.04 -12.38 3.19
N LYS A 146 10.69 -13.63 3.49
CA LYS A 146 9.59 -14.24 2.75
C LYS A 146 8.30 -13.47 3.05
N VAL A 147 7.65 -13.02 1.99
CA VAL A 147 6.36 -12.34 2.05
C VAL A 147 5.30 -13.26 1.44
N ASP A 148 4.18 -13.41 2.11
CA ASP A 148 2.97 -14.00 1.58
C ASP A 148 1.82 -13.04 1.88
N VAL A 149 1.31 -12.39 0.83
CA VAL A 149 0.28 -11.35 0.98
C VAL A 149 -1.06 -11.91 1.42
N GLN A 150 -1.34 -13.19 1.11
CA GLN A 150 -2.56 -13.85 1.57
C GLN A 150 -2.47 -14.19 3.06
N GLU A 151 -1.33 -14.69 3.54
CA GLU A 151 -1.10 -14.94 4.97
C GLU A 151 -1.09 -13.65 5.79
N LEU A 152 -0.50 -12.58 5.25
CA LEU A 152 -0.52 -11.24 5.86
C LEU A 152 -1.94 -10.69 5.90
N GLY A 153 -2.68 -10.90 4.81
CA GLY A 153 -4.03 -10.41 4.64
C GLY A 153 -4.11 -8.92 4.28
N CYS A 154 -3.01 -8.28 3.84
CA CYS A 154 -3.02 -6.88 3.45
C CYS A 154 -3.86 -6.65 2.18
N ASP A 155 -4.33 -5.43 2.03
CA ASP A 155 -5.16 -5.04 0.89
C ASP A 155 -4.30 -4.57 -0.28
N PHE A 156 -3.22 -3.83 0.04
CA PHE A 156 -2.21 -3.39 -0.91
C PHE A 156 -0.81 -3.66 -0.35
N PHE A 157 0.12 -4.04 -1.23
CA PHE A 157 1.53 -4.25 -0.89
C PHE A 157 2.41 -3.70 -2.02
N ALA A 158 3.40 -2.85 -1.68
CA ALA A 158 4.22 -2.17 -2.66
C ALA A 158 5.71 -2.41 -2.42
N PHE A 159 6.48 -2.68 -3.49
CA PHE A 159 7.94 -2.80 -3.41
C PHE A 159 8.64 -2.38 -4.70
N SER A 160 9.97 -2.23 -4.65
CA SER A 160 10.80 -1.76 -5.75
C SER A 160 11.84 -2.79 -6.15
N GLY A 161 12.02 -3.00 -7.45
CA GLY A 161 12.99 -3.94 -7.98
C GLY A 161 14.45 -3.58 -7.66
N HIS A 162 14.82 -2.28 -7.65
CA HIS A 162 16.19 -1.86 -7.35
C HIS A 162 16.67 -2.21 -5.93
N LYS A 163 15.74 -2.49 -5.01
CA LYS A 163 16.06 -3.01 -3.65
C LYS A 163 16.15 -4.54 -3.61
N MET A 164 15.82 -5.21 -4.72
CA MET A 164 15.81 -6.66 -4.90
C MET A 164 16.84 -7.11 -5.94
N CYS A 165 17.99 -6.47 -5.98
CA CYS A 165 19.07 -6.77 -6.95
C CYS A 165 18.67 -6.64 -8.42
N SER A 166 17.57 -5.96 -8.72
CA SER A 166 17.13 -5.66 -10.08
C SER A 166 17.52 -4.23 -10.49
N MET A 167 17.30 -3.90 -11.76
CA MET A 167 17.52 -2.54 -12.27
C MET A 167 16.52 -1.55 -11.65
N GLY A 168 16.90 -0.25 -11.65
CA GLY A 168 15.96 0.83 -11.37
C GLY A 168 14.85 0.93 -12.43
N GLY A 169 13.78 1.63 -12.10
CA GLY A 169 12.69 1.90 -13.03
C GLY A 169 11.59 0.84 -13.06
N ILE A 170 11.66 -0.18 -12.19
CA ILE A 170 10.57 -1.15 -12.00
C ILE A 170 10.20 -1.29 -10.53
N GLY A 171 8.92 -1.32 -10.27
CA GLY A 171 8.29 -1.62 -9.00
C GLY A 171 7.03 -2.45 -9.20
N VAL A 172 6.47 -2.90 -8.12
CA VAL A 172 5.28 -3.72 -8.08
C VAL A 172 4.31 -3.17 -7.05
N LEU A 173 3.05 -3.09 -7.44
CA LEU A 173 1.92 -2.98 -6.55
C LEU A 173 1.12 -4.29 -6.61
N TYR A 174 0.96 -4.93 -5.48
CA TYR A 174 -0.10 -5.90 -5.25
C TYR A 174 -1.32 -5.17 -4.71
N GLY A 175 -2.50 -5.52 -5.20
CA GLY A 175 -3.77 -5.12 -4.64
C GLY A 175 -4.78 -6.24 -4.75
N ARG A 176 -5.66 -6.38 -3.78
CA ARG A 176 -6.78 -7.32 -3.89
C ARG A 176 -7.63 -7.00 -5.12
N GLU A 177 -7.97 -8.01 -5.90
CA GLU A 177 -8.67 -7.83 -7.19
C GLU A 177 -9.96 -7.01 -7.04
N GLU A 178 -10.72 -7.24 -5.96
CA GLU A 178 -11.95 -6.49 -5.68
C GLU A 178 -11.72 -4.99 -5.46
N LEU A 179 -10.62 -4.63 -4.78
CA LEU A 179 -10.28 -3.22 -4.55
C LEU A 179 -9.70 -2.56 -5.81
N LEU A 180 -8.91 -3.31 -6.58
CA LEU A 180 -8.36 -2.81 -7.84
C LEU A 180 -9.46 -2.49 -8.86
N LYS A 181 -10.53 -3.27 -8.89
CA LYS A 181 -11.70 -3.02 -9.78
C LYS A 181 -12.49 -1.77 -9.39
N ASP A 182 -12.41 -1.38 -8.12
CA ASP A 182 -13.12 -0.22 -7.58
C ASP A 182 -12.27 1.06 -7.58
N MET A 183 -11.05 0.98 -8.12
CA MET A 183 -10.13 2.12 -8.23
C MET A 183 -10.38 2.92 -9.52
N GLU A 184 -10.36 4.24 -9.39
CA GLU A 184 -10.28 5.11 -10.55
C GLU A 184 -8.94 4.94 -11.29
N PRO A 185 -8.92 5.00 -12.63
CA PRO A 185 -7.69 4.89 -13.40
C PRO A 185 -6.65 5.94 -12.97
N PHE A 186 -5.40 5.50 -12.74
CA PHE A 186 -4.30 6.40 -12.39
C PHE A 186 -3.82 7.23 -13.58
N LEU A 187 -3.73 6.59 -14.75
CA LEU A 187 -3.41 7.20 -16.04
C LEU A 187 -4.52 6.88 -17.02
N LEU A 188 -4.85 7.84 -17.86
CA LEU A 188 -5.87 7.71 -18.91
C LEU A 188 -5.19 7.67 -20.29
N GLY A 189 -5.71 6.85 -21.21
CA GLY A 189 -5.16 6.77 -22.55
C GLY A 189 -5.34 5.40 -23.20
N GLY A 190 -4.40 4.99 -24.05
CA GLY A 190 -4.45 3.75 -24.79
C GLY A 190 -4.49 2.51 -23.92
N ASP A 191 -5.09 1.45 -24.45
CA ASP A 191 -5.24 0.10 -23.87
C ASP A 191 -6.01 0.00 -22.54
N MET A 192 -6.68 1.09 -22.11
CA MET A 192 -7.43 1.10 -20.84
C MET A 192 -8.93 1.40 -21.00
N ILE A 193 -9.38 1.68 -22.19
CA ILE A 193 -10.76 2.06 -22.50
C ILE A 193 -11.43 1.00 -23.37
N GLU A 194 -12.66 0.65 -23.02
CA GLU A 194 -13.49 -0.27 -23.80
C GLU A 194 -14.32 0.50 -24.83
N ASN A 195 -14.80 1.70 -24.46
CA ASN A 195 -15.58 2.58 -25.33
C ASN A 195 -15.24 4.05 -25.10
N VAL A 196 -15.34 4.86 -26.16
CA VAL A 196 -15.27 6.32 -26.14
C VAL A 196 -16.58 6.87 -26.67
N TYR A 197 -17.23 7.74 -25.89
CA TYR A 197 -18.44 8.43 -26.30
C TYR A 197 -18.12 9.90 -26.52
N GLU A 198 -18.67 10.48 -27.62
CA GLU A 198 -18.72 11.94 -27.79
C GLU A 198 -19.71 12.50 -26.77
N GLN A 199 -19.28 13.51 -25.99
CA GLN A 199 -20.14 14.25 -25.06
C GLN A 199 -20.73 15.48 -25.74
#